data_af3860bbc22a278b1330d5f5e30b6259
#
_entry.id   af3860bbc22a278b1330d5f5e30b6259
#
_cell.length_a   1.000
_cell.length_b   1.000
_cell.length_c   1.000
_cell.angle_alpha   90.00
_cell.angle_beta   90.00
_cell.angle_gamma   90.00
#
_symmetry.space_group_name_H-M   'P 1'
#
loop_
_entity.id
_entity.type
_entity.pdbx_description
1 polymer ?
#
loop_
_entity_poly.entity_id
_entity_poly.type
_entity_poly.pdbx_seq_one_letter_code
_entity_poly.pdbx_strand_id
1 'polypeptide(L)'
;MSVSMQIDMSIYLSLLSPETGFAVTAISRTPGVTYCDSFDLQCIIKPHYPSRVPVSVTWRFQPVGTIEFHDLVTFTRDGGVQWGDRSSSFRTRTAIEKAESSNNVRLSISRASDTEAGKYQCVAELWRRNYNSSWTRLAERTSNLLEIRVLQPGEGPGWGPRASSG
;
A
#
# COMPACT_ATOMS: atom_id res chain seq x y z
N MET A 1 21.17 4.31 -26.10
CA MET A 1 22.05 5.39 -25.81
C MET A 1 22.19 5.60 -24.33
N SER A 2 23.35 6.00 -23.91
CA SER A 2 23.70 6.06 -22.50
C SER A 2 23.18 7.30 -21.78
N VAL A 3 22.65 8.27 -22.50
CA VAL A 3 22.27 9.56 -21.91
C VAL A 3 21.16 9.39 -20.87
N SER A 4 20.18 8.56 -21.15
CA SER A 4 19.07 8.38 -20.23
C SER A 4 19.52 7.72 -18.93
N MET A 5 20.54 6.89 -18.98
CA MET A 5 21.04 6.23 -17.77
C MET A 5 21.72 7.20 -16.82
N GLN A 6 22.44 8.18 -17.37
CA GLN A 6 23.07 9.20 -16.53
C GLN A 6 22.04 10.06 -15.84
N ILE A 7 20.94 10.38 -16.53
CA ILE A 7 19.86 11.15 -15.93
C ILE A 7 19.27 10.38 -14.75
N ASP A 8 19.07 9.07 -14.94
CA ASP A 8 18.49 8.26 -13.87
C ASP A 8 19.39 8.22 -12.64
N MET A 9 20.70 8.11 -12.83
CA MET A 9 21.62 8.11 -11.69
C MET A 9 21.54 9.42 -10.91
N SER A 10 21.42 10.54 -11.60
CA SER A 10 21.28 11.83 -10.92
C SER A 10 20.00 11.88 -10.10
N ILE A 11 18.92 11.35 -10.64
CA ILE A 11 17.62 11.29 -9.92
C ILE A 11 17.80 10.47 -8.66
N TYR A 12 18.40 9.30 -8.73
CA TYR A 12 18.57 8.44 -7.57
C TYR A 12 19.40 9.11 -6.49
N LEU A 13 20.48 9.77 -6.85
CA LEU A 13 21.30 10.45 -5.86
C LEU A 13 20.51 11.55 -5.17
N SER A 14 19.68 12.27 -5.92
CA SER A 14 18.84 13.31 -5.36
C SER A 14 17.80 12.71 -4.40
N LEU A 15 17.21 11.57 -4.76
CA LEU A 15 16.19 10.93 -3.95
C LEU A 15 16.72 10.40 -2.64
N LEU A 16 18.00 10.06 -2.56
CA LEU A 16 18.61 9.57 -1.34
C LEU A 16 19.02 10.68 -0.40
N SER A 17 18.97 11.91 -0.85
CA SER A 17 19.34 13.05 -0.01
C SER A 17 18.30 13.26 1.09
N PRO A 18 18.72 13.51 2.33
CA PRO A 18 17.77 13.79 3.40
C PRO A 18 16.87 14.98 3.13
N GLU A 19 17.36 15.94 2.37
CA GLU A 19 16.59 17.14 2.06
C GLU A 19 15.42 16.89 1.13
N THR A 20 15.47 15.83 0.32
CA THR A 20 14.38 15.54 -0.60
C THR A 20 13.20 14.91 0.06
N GLY A 21 13.39 14.31 1.24
CA GLY A 21 12.29 13.79 2.02
C GLY A 21 11.53 12.65 1.34
N PHE A 22 12.23 11.63 0.83
CA PHE A 22 11.53 10.44 0.34
C PHE A 22 10.64 9.92 1.45
N ALA A 23 9.33 10.07 1.29
CA ALA A 23 8.35 9.78 2.32
C ALA A 23 7.20 8.97 1.76
N VAL A 24 6.64 8.11 2.60
CA VAL A 24 5.52 7.24 2.23
C VAL A 24 4.42 7.43 3.26
N THR A 25 3.20 7.65 2.78
CA THR A 25 2.03 7.85 3.64
C THR A 25 0.92 6.93 3.18
N ALA A 26 0.29 6.24 4.12
CA ALA A 26 -0.89 5.44 3.85
C ALA A 26 -2.11 6.23 4.28
N ILE A 27 -3.14 6.26 3.43
CA ILE A 27 -4.38 6.96 3.74
C ILE A 27 -5.59 6.08 3.46
N SER A 28 -6.65 6.32 4.21
CA SER A 28 -7.95 5.70 4.01
C SER A 28 -9.01 6.77 4.20
N ARG A 29 -10.01 6.79 3.33
CA ARG A 29 -11.11 7.73 3.47
C ARG A 29 -12.07 7.31 4.57
N THR A 30 -12.16 6.01 4.82
CA THR A 30 -13.16 5.46 5.74
C THR A 30 -12.51 4.44 6.65
N PRO A 31 -12.03 4.86 7.84
CA PRO A 31 -11.44 3.89 8.77
C PRO A 31 -12.45 2.91 9.33
N GLY A 32 -13.73 3.27 9.38
CA GLY A 32 -14.79 2.36 9.79
C GLY A 32 -15.58 1.93 8.56
N VAL A 33 -15.51 0.65 8.22
CA VAL A 33 -16.13 0.09 7.03
C VAL A 33 -17.25 -0.82 7.45
N THR A 34 -18.44 -0.64 6.86
CA THR A 34 -19.58 -1.52 7.16
C THR A 34 -19.36 -2.89 6.54
N TYR A 35 -19.78 -3.91 7.24
CA TYR A 35 -19.69 -5.29 6.77
C TYR A 35 -20.27 -5.40 5.35
N CYS A 36 -19.55 -6.07 4.47
CA CYS A 36 -19.89 -6.27 3.06
C CYS A 36 -19.69 -5.07 2.16
N ASP A 37 -19.27 -3.92 2.70
CA ASP A 37 -18.93 -2.76 1.87
C ASP A 37 -17.51 -2.87 1.35
N SER A 38 -17.18 -2.01 0.39
CA SER A 38 -15.85 -1.92 -0.16
C SER A 38 -15.10 -0.75 0.46
N PHE A 39 -13.78 -0.83 0.48
CA PHE A 39 -12.95 0.27 0.93
C PHE A 39 -11.63 0.31 0.16
N ASP A 40 -11.03 1.48 0.13
CA ASP A 40 -9.77 1.71 -0.58
C ASP A 40 -8.72 2.22 0.39
N LEU A 41 -7.50 1.75 0.18
CA LEU A 41 -6.32 2.27 0.86
C LEU A 41 -5.36 2.79 -0.20
N GLN A 42 -4.73 3.93 0.08
CA GLN A 42 -3.78 4.50 -0.85
C GLN A 42 -2.41 4.65 -0.21
N CYS A 43 -1.40 4.31 -0.99
CA CYS A 43 -0.01 4.48 -0.61
C CYS A 43 0.54 5.65 -1.41
N ILE A 44 0.81 6.75 -0.74
CA ILE A 44 1.25 8.00 -1.36
C ILE A 44 2.75 8.14 -1.18
N ILE A 45 3.45 8.29 -2.28
CA ILE A 45 4.90 8.40 -2.29
C ILE A 45 5.28 9.81 -2.72
N LYS A 46 6.10 10.48 -1.93
CA LYS A 46 6.54 11.84 -2.24
C LYS A 46 8.06 11.92 -2.17
N PRO A 47 8.67 12.68 -3.05
CA PRO A 47 8.06 13.46 -4.13
C PRO A 47 7.46 12.55 -5.20
N HIS A 48 6.68 13.14 -6.10
CA HIS A 48 6.12 12.37 -7.22
C HIS A 48 7.23 12.03 -8.19
N TYR A 49 7.52 10.76 -8.30
CA TYR A 49 8.55 10.30 -9.23
C TYR A 49 7.92 9.96 -10.57
N PRO A 50 8.67 10.15 -11.65
CA PRO A 50 8.20 9.67 -12.96
C PRO A 50 7.93 8.19 -12.90
N SER A 51 6.96 7.72 -13.67
CA SER A 51 6.57 6.31 -13.65
C SER A 51 7.71 5.38 -14.07
N ARG A 52 8.72 5.91 -14.76
CA ARG A 52 9.87 5.11 -15.19
C ARG A 52 10.84 4.80 -14.05
N VAL A 53 10.73 5.52 -12.92
CA VAL A 53 11.58 5.22 -11.77
C VAL A 53 11.06 3.94 -11.12
N PRO A 54 11.89 2.89 -11.01
CA PRO A 54 11.40 1.62 -10.48
C PRO A 54 11.14 1.71 -8.98
N VAL A 55 9.87 1.59 -8.62
CA VAL A 55 9.44 1.61 -7.22
C VAL A 55 8.56 0.40 -7.00
N SER A 56 8.81 -0.34 -5.94
CA SER A 56 7.90 -1.41 -5.53
C SER A 56 7.13 -0.96 -4.29
N VAL A 57 5.89 -1.40 -4.19
CA VAL A 57 5.03 -1.08 -3.05
C VAL A 57 4.42 -2.37 -2.54
N THR A 58 4.66 -2.65 -1.27
CA THR A 58 4.09 -3.83 -0.61
C THR A 58 3.07 -3.37 0.43
N TRP A 59 1.87 -3.90 0.35
CA TRP A 59 0.87 -3.70 1.39
C TRP A 59 0.99 -4.81 2.41
N ARG A 60 1.11 -4.42 3.67
CA ARG A 60 1.25 -5.33 4.79
C ARG A 60 0.06 -5.21 5.72
N PHE A 61 -0.29 -6.30 6.35
CA PHE A 61 -1.51 -6.39 7.16
C PHE A 61 -1.25 -7.13 8.46
N GLN A 62 -1.76 -6.58 9.54
CA GLN A 62 -1.74 -7.20 10.85
C GLN A 62 -3.20 -7.40 11.28
N PRO A 63 -3.70 -8.64 11.23
CA PRO A 63 -5.09 -8.91 11.65
C PRO A 63 -5.31 -8.57 13.12
N VAL A 64 -6.55 -8.23 13.46
CA VAL A 64 -6.93 -8.00 14.85
C VAL A 64 -6.58 -9.25 15.66
N GLY A 65 -5.98 -9.02 16.83
CA GLY A 65 -5.63 -10.12 17.72
C GLY A 65 -4.30 -10.77 17.44
N THR A 66 -3.56 -10.29 16.46
CA THR A 66 -2.23 -10.80 16.17
C THR A 66 -1.20 -9.70 16.37
N ILE A 67 0.06 -10.12 16.49
CA ILE A 67 1.15 -9.16 16.66
C ILE A 67 2.07 -9.11 15.45
N GLU A 68 1.82 -9.93 14.45
CA GLU A 68 2.69 -10.01 13.29
C GLU A 68 2.02 -9.42 12.06
N PHE A 69 2.84 -8.71 11.29
CA PHE A 69 2.45 -8.26 9.95
C PHE A 69 2.83 -9.33 8.94
N HIS A 70 2.02 -9.47 7.91
CA HIS A 70 2.38 -10.30 6.77
C HIS A 70 2.09 -9.54 5.49
N ASP A 71 2.81 -9.89 4.44
CA ASP A 71 2.64 -9.24 3.15
C ASP A 71 1.36 -9.72 2.49
N LEU A 72 0.53 -8.77 2.06
CA LEU A 72 -0.66 -9.09 1.30
C LEU A 72 -0.35 -9.18 -0.18
N VAL A 73 0.21 -8.11 -0.71
CA VAL A 73 0.42 -7.99 -2.15
C VAL A 73 1.51 -6.97 -2.39
N THR A 74 2.30 -7.19 -3.42
CA THR A 74 3.35 -6.28 -3.84
C THR A 74 3.11 -5.88 -5.29
N PHE A 75 3.14 -4.58 -5.53
CA PHE A 75 3.27 -4.07 -6.88
C PHE A 75 4.77 -3.99 -7.15
N THR A 76 5.26 -4.85 -8.03
CA THR A 76 6.70 -5.07 -8.17
C THR A 76 7.37 -3.95 -8.97
N ARG A 77 8.69 -3.87 -8.83
CA ARG A 77 9.48 -2.82 -9.49
C ARG A 77 9.43 -2.90 -11.01
N ASP A 78 9.09 -4.05 -11.55
CA ASP A 78 8.97 -4.22 -13.01
C ASP A 78 7.52 -4.16 -13.49
N GLY A 79 6.60 -3.72 -12.64
CA GLY A 79 5.21 -3.49 -13.06
C GLY A 79 4.28 -4.66 -12.87
N GLY A 80 4.75 -5.75 -12.26
CA GLY A 80 3.89 -6.90 -12.00
C GLY A 80 3.22 -6.83 -10.64
N VAL A 81 2.47 -7.88 -10.33
CA VAL A 81 1.79 -8.02 -9.05
C VAL A 81 2.15 -9.38 -8.46
N GLN A 82 2.56 -9.37 -7.21
CA GLN A 82 2.92 -10.60 -6.50
C GLN A 82 2.11 -10.69 -5.21
N TRP A 83 1.39 -11.78 -5.04
CA TRP A 83 0.55 -11.99 -3.86
C TRP A 83 1.33 -12.69 -2.77
N GLY A 84 1.05 -12.30 -1.52
CA GLY A 84 1.67 -12.94 -0.38
C GLY A 84 1.07 -14.31 -0.09
N ASP A 85 1.77 -15.10 0.69
CA ASP A 85 1.37 -16.49 0.96
C ASP A 85 0.04 -16.59 1.70
N ARG A 86 -0.25 -15.63 2.56
CA ARG A 86 -1.46 -15.67 3.38
C ARG A 86 -2.59 -14.84 2.83
N SER A 87 -2.51 -14.48 1.55
CA SER A 87 -3.49 -13.57 0.95
C SER A 87 -4.65 -14.27 0.27
N SER A 88 -4.77 -15.59 0.37
CA SER A 88 -5.76 -16.32 -0.41
C SER A 88 -7.18 -15.83 -0.21
N SER A 89 -7.57 -15.50 1.01
CA SER A 89 -8.91 -15.02 1.30
C SER A 89 -9.15 -13.60 0.79
N PHE A 90 -8.09 -12.81 0.65
CA PHE A 90 -8.18 -11.45 0.13
C PHE A 90 -8.16 -11.41 -1.39
N ARG A 91 -7.42 -12.32 -1.99
CA ARG A 91 -7.02 -12.21 -3.39
C ARG A 91 -8.19 -12.07 -4.35
N THR A 92 -9.26 -12.80 -4.10
CA THR A 92 -10.42 -12.79 -4.98
C THR A 92 -11.25 -11.51 -4.85
N ARG A 93 -11.04 -10.74 -3.79
CA ARG A 93 -11.83 -9.55 -3.50
C ARG A 93 -10.98 -8.28 -3.49
N THR A 94 -9.73 -8.38 -3.92
CA THR A 94 -8.77 -7.29 -3.81
C THR A 94 -8.21 -6.95 -5.17
N ALA A 95 -8.11 -5.65 -5.45
CA ALA A 95 -7.45 -5.14 -6.63
C ALA A 95 -6.35 -4.19 -6.20
N ILE A 96 -5.24 -4.19 -6.92
CA ILE A 96 -4.15 -3.27 -6.68
C ILE A 96 -3.86 -2.54 -7.97
N GLU A 97 -3.75 -1.21 -7.89
CA GLU A 97 -3.55 -0.37 -9.06
C GLU A 97 -2.51 0.68 -8.78
N LYS A 98 -1.72 0.99 -9.79
CA LYS A 98 -0.74 2.05 -9.74
C LYS A 98 -1.26 3.23 -10.56
N ALA A 99 -1.10 4.45 -10.04
CA ALA A 99 -1.48 5.66 -10.78
C ALA A 99 -0.60 5.79 -12.02
N GLU A 100 -1.20 6.28 -13.12
CA GLU A 100 -0.49 6.37 -14.38
C GLU A 100 0.66 7.37 -14.33
N SER A 101 0.46 8.46 -13.63
CA SER A 101 1.43 9.57 -13.64
C SER A 101 2.37 9.59 -12.43
N SER A 102 2.26 8.61 -11.55
CA SER A 102 3.09 8.58 -10.35
C SER A 102 3.29 7.14 -9.91
N ASN A 103 3.97 6.96 -8.78
CA ASN A 103 4.16 5.63 -8.21
C ASN A 103 3.21 5.36 -7.05
N ASN A 104 2.18 6.18 -6.89
CA ASN A 104 1.16 5.93 -5.88
C ASN A 104 0.37 4.67 -6.22
N VAL A 105 0.07 3.88 -5.19
CA VAL A 105 -0.59 2.59 -5.37
C VAL A 105 -1.85 2.56 -4.53
N ARG A 106 -2.95 2.11 -5.13
CA ARG A 106 -4.22 1.96 -4.45
C ARG A 106 -4.56 0.49 -4.28
N LEU A 107 -4.99 0.14 -3.09
CA LEU A 107 -5.49 -1.19 -2.77
C LEU A 107 -6.99 -1.08 -2.54
N SER A 108 -7.77 -1.83 -3.30
CA SER A 108 -9.24 -1.81 -3.18
C SER A 108 -9.71 -3.19 -2.72
N ILE A 109 -10.46 -3.21 -1.64
CA ILE A 109 -10.98 -4.47 -1.07
C ILE A 109 -12.50 -4.39 -1.09
N SER A 110 -13.12 -5.40 -1.69
CA SER A 110 -14.58 -5.47 -1.77
C SER A 110 -15.11 -6.49 -0.76
N ARG A 111 -16.36 -6.30 -0.39
CA ARG A 111 -17.09 -7.21 0.51
C ARG A 111 -16.32 -7.45 1.80
N ALA A 112 -16.01 -6.39 2.50
CA ALA A 112 -15.24 -6.46 3.73
C ALA A 112 -15.92 -7.31 4.77
N SER A 113 -15.13 -8.09 5.50
CA SER A 113 -15.60 -8.91 6.60
C SER A 113 -14.64 -8.73 7.78
N ASP A 114 -14.91 -9.44 8.87
CA ASP A 114 -14.03 -9.34 10.03
C ASP A 114 -12.59 -9.72 9.73
N THR A 115 -12.37 -10.54 8.71
CA THR A 115 -11.03 -10.96 8.36
C THR A 115 -10.18 -9.83 7.81
N GLU A 116 -10.81 -8.74 7.34
CA GLU A 116 -10.09 -7.58 6.85
C GLU A 116 -9.86 -6.51 7.90
N ALA A 117 -10.37 -6.68 9.09
CA ALA A 117 -10.14 -5.73 10.17
C ALA A 117 -8.73 -5.88 10.72
N GLY A 118 -8.08 -4.77 10.99
CA GLY A 118 -6.74 -4.77 11.52
C GLY A 118 -5.96 -3.54 11.10
N LYS A 119 -4.66 -3.66 11.12
CA LYS A 119 -3.76 -2.55 10.79
C LYS A 119 -3.09 -2.81 9.46
N TYR A 120 -3.03 -1.76 8.65
CA TYR A 120 -2.41 -1.82 7.33
C TYR A 120 -1.30 -0.79 7.26
N GLN A 121 -0.27 -1.13 6.52
CA GLN A 121 0.79 -0.18 6.18
C GLN A 121 1.34 -0.55 4.81
N CYS A 122 1.95 0.41 4.14
CA CYS A 122 2.64 0.13 2.90
C CYS A 122 4.13 0.41 3.04
N VAL A 123 4.92 -0.37 2.33
CA VAL A 123 6.37 -0.22 2.30
C VAL A 123 6.75 0.04 0.84
N ALA A 124 7.42 1.17 0.62
CA ALA A 124 7.89 1.51 -0.72
C ALA A 124 9.40 1.35 -0.78
N GLU A 125 9.85 0.76 -1.86
CA GLU A 125 11.27 0.55 -2.10
C GLU A 125 11.64 1.15 -3.43
N LEU A 126 12.75 1.89 -3.44
CA LEU A 126 13.29 2.51 -4.64
C LEU A 126 14.41 1.64 -5.17
N TRP A 127 14.38 1.35 -6.46
CA TRP A 127 15.29 0.39 -7.07
C TRP A 127 16.07 1.01 -8.22
N ARG A 128 17.22 0.40 -8.52
CA ARG A 128 18.01 0.71 -9.70
C ARG A 128 18.32 -0.60 -10.43
N ARG A 129 18.13 -0.59 -11.75
CA ARG A 129 18.51 -1.73 -12.56
C ARG A 129 19.98 -1.61 -12.96
N ASN A 130 20.71 -2.68 -12.74
CA ASN A 130 22.15 -2.72 -13.05
C ASN A 130 22.37 -3.18 -14.49
N TYR A 131 23.61 -3.02 -14.95
CA TYR A 131 23.96 -3.43 -16.31
C TYR A 131 23.77 -4.92 -16.55
N ASN A 132 24.00 -5.73 -15.53
CA ASN A 132 23.86 -7.18 -15.67
C ASN A 132 22.41 -7.63 -15.46
N SER A 133 21.47 -6.71 -15.52
CA SER A 133 20.03 -6.96 -15.36
C SER A 133 19.62 -7.34 -13.94
N SER A 134 20.53 -7.27 -12.98
CA SER A 134 20.18 -7.42 -11.57
C SER A 134 19.60 -6.11 -11.03
N TRP A 135 19.09 -6.16 -9.82
CA TRP A 135 18.47 -5.00 -9.17
C TRP A 135 19.21 -4.67 -7.88
N THR A 136 19.33 -3.39 -7.61
CA THR A 136 19.89 -2.89 -6.35
C THR A 136 18.82 -2.02 -5.68
N ARG A 137 18.51 -2.34 -4.40
CA ARG A 137 17.60 -1.50 -3.63
C ARG A 137 18.37 -0.28 -3.13
N LEU A 138 17.85 0.90 -3.43
CA LEU A 138 18.48 2.16 -3.07
C LEU A 138 17.94 2.73 -1.77
N ALA A 139 16.65 2.55 -1.51
CA ALA A 139 16.02 3.10 -0.32
C ALA A 139 14.74 2.34 -0.02
N GLU A 140 14.32 2.39 1.23
CA GLU A 140 13.09 1.78 1.68
C GLU A 140 12.44 2.71 2.70
N ARG A 141 11.13 2.88 2.62
CA ARG A 141 10.37 3.66 3.60
C ARG A 141 9.07 2.95 3.91
N THR A 142 8.67 3.01 5.17
CA THR A 142 7.43 2.40 5.65
C THR A 142 6.46 3.51 6.02
N SER A 143 5.20 3.33 5.69
CA SER A 143 4.17 4.31 5.98
C SER A 143 3.73 4.27 7.45
N ASN A 144 2.88 5.22 7.80
CA ASN A 144 2.10 5.16 9.03
C ASN A 144 1.16 3.96 9.00
N LEU A 145 0.66 3.58 10.16
CA LEU A 145 -0.33 2.52 10.29
C LEU A 145 -1.73 3.08 10.06
N LEU A 146 -2.56 2.30 9.38
CA LEU A 146 -3.99 2.59 9.23
C LEU A 146 -4.76 1.50 9.96
N GLU A 147 -5.59 1.89 10.89
CA GLU A 147 -6.45 0.93 11.57
C GLU A 147 -7.81 0.91 10.89
N ILE A 148 -8.20 -0.24 10.37
CA ILE A 148 -9.47 -0.43 9.69
C ILE A 148 -10.34 -1.31 10.57
N ARG A 149 -11.53 -0.81 10.88
CA ARG A 149 -12.52 -1.55 11.65
C ARG A 149 -13.69 -1.89 10.76
N VAL A 150 -14.16 -3.12 10.87
CA VAL A 150 -15.33 -3.58 10.10
C VAL A 150 -16.52 -3.59 11.05
N LEU A 151 -17.49 -2.73 10.74
CA LEU A 151 -18.67 -2.54 11.58
C LEU A 151 -19.78 -3.45 11.11
N GLN A 152 -20.38 -4.16 12.06
CA GLN A 152 -21.51 -5.00 11.75
C GLN A 152 -22.73 -4.15 11.43
N PRO A 153 -23.67 -4.67 10.64
CA PRO A 153 -24.90 -3.93 10.36
C PRO A 153 -25.58 -3.54 11.67
N GLY A 154 -25.91 -2.27 11.79
CA GLY A 154 -26.56 -1.77 12.99
C GLY A 154 -25.61 -1.26 14.06
N GLU A 155 -24.32 -1.34 13.86
CA GLU A 155 -23.32 -0.91 14.84
C GLU A 155 -22.66 0.41 14.49
N GLY A 156 -23.18 1.13 13.52
CA GLY A 156 -22.64 2.41 13.16
C GLY A 156 -22.84 3.46 14.25
N PRO A 157 -22.18 4.61 14.14
CA PRO A 157 -22.22 5.62 15.19
C PRO A 157 -23.61 6.10 15.58
N GLY A 158 -24.57 6.07 14.69
CA GLY A 158 -25.93 6.49 14.99
C GLY A 158 -26.84 5.42 15.53
N TRP A 159 -26.33 4.23 15.75
CA TRP A 159 -27.17 3.07 16.02
C TRP A 159 -27.17 2.60 17.47
N GLY A 160 -26.22 3.08 18.26
CA GLY A 160 -26.04 2.55 19.60
C GLY A 160 -27.29 2.47 20.45
N PRO A 161 -28.01 3.57 20.63
CA PRO A 161 -29.18 3.55 21.52
C PRO A 161 -30.30 2.67 21.04
N ARG A 162 -30.39 2.41 19.79
CA ARG A 162 -31.49 1.66 19.25
C ARG A 162 -31.52 0.21 19.72
N ALA A 163 -30.36 -0.31 19.98
CA ALA A 163 -30.29 -1.70 20.42
C ALA A 163 -31.04 -1.97 21.71
N SER A 164 -31.15 -0.96 22.55
CA SER A 164 -31.79 -1.13 23.83
C SER A 164 -33.32 -1.27 23.75
N SER A 165 -33.89 -0.86 22.65
CA SER A 165 -35.33 -0.93 22.50
C SER A 165 -35.80 -2.30 22.11
N GLY A 166 -34.90 -3.15 21.78
CA GLY A 166 -35.25 -4.52 21.40
C GLY A 166 -35.75 -5.31 22.54
#